data_6bd7eac0436635bff0f66163923d0d47
#
_entry.id   6bd7eac0436635bff0f66163923d0d47
#
_cell.length_a   1.000
_cell.length_b   1.000
_cell.length_c   1.000
_cell.angle_alpha   90.00
_cell.angle_beta   90.00
_cell.angle_gamma   90.00
#
_symmetry.space_group_name_H-M   'P 1'
#
loop_
_entity.id
_entity.type
_entity.pdbx_description
1 polymer ?
#
loop_
_entity_poly.entity_id
_entity_poly.type
_entity_poly.pdbx_seq_one_letter_code
_entity_poly.pdbx_strand_id
1 'polypeptide(L)'
;MAELKLVSPLLSNMEVVSCISARGAVSVYLVKSTKTAQTYILKHISVPESQKQVDALLFTGAASSTEDAQKYYEQVVTDYREELETLEQLAASPNLDCFRSYQIEPKEDGVGFDIYLLAEHRTTLAEYLSDNALTHLSAVNLAMDLCSALVDLRAAGLVHRDVKPGNIY
;
A
#
# COMPACT_ATOMS: atom_id res chain seq x y z
N MET A 1 -19.01 -1.37 8.86
CA MET A 1 -17.73 -0.98 8.21
C MET A 1 -17.38 0.39 8.75
N ALA A 2 -16.19 0.59 9.30
CA ALA A 2 -15.75 1.92 9.68
C ALA A 2 -15.68 2.78 8.40
N GLU A 3 -16.24 3.98 8.46
CA GLU A 3 -16.19 4.93 7.38
C GLU A 3 -14.74 5.41 7.23
N LEU A 4 -14.16 5.29 6.02
CA LEU A 4 -12.80 5.74 5.77
C LEU A 4 -12.76 7.27 5.90
N LYS A 5 -11.95 7.79 6.81
CA LYS A 5 -11.73 9.22 6.93
C LYS A 5 -10.80 9.70 5.81
N LEU A 6 -11.29 10.62 4.99
CA LEU A 6 -10.49 11.22 3.94
C LEU A 6 -9.57 12.31 4.53
N VAL A 7 -8.29 12.00 4.64
CA VAL A 7 -7.28 12.90 5.23
C VAL A 7 -6.73 13.90 4.22
N SER A 8 -6.60 15.15 4.65
CA SER A 8 -5.95 16.21 3.88
C SER A 8 -4.43 16.18 4.13
N PRO A 9 -3.56 16.50 3.14
CA PRO A 9 -3.89 17.02 1.81
C PRO A 9 -4.14 15.94 0.76
N LEU A 10 -3.67 14.68 0.96
CA LEU A 10 -3.68 13.63 -0.06
C LEU A 10 -5.10 13.34 -0.60
N LEU A 11 -6.07 13.22 0.29
CA LEU A 11 -7.42 12.80 -0.05
C LEU A 11 -8.44 13.96 -0.09
N SER A 12 -7.99 15.20 0.01
CA SER A 12 -8.88 16.38 0.08
C SER A 12 -9.81 16.58 -1.13
N ASN A 13 -9.48 15.98 -2.27
CA ASN A 13 -10.26 16.05 -3.51
C ASN A 13 -10.64 14.66 -4.03
N MET A 14 -10.80 13.70 -3.12
CA MET A 14 -11.17 12.33 -3.44
C MET A 14 -12.52 11.99 -2.82
N GLU A 15 -13.26 11.11 -3.47
CA GLU A 15 -14.45 10.47 -2.93
C GLU A 15 -14.26 8.95 -2.97
N VAL A 16 -14.74 8.25 -1.94
CA VAL A 16 -14.72 6.79 -1.90
C VAL A 16 -15.85 6.26 -2.75
N VAL A 17 -15.50 5.49 -3.80
CA VAL A 17 -16.48 4.84 -4.68
C VAL A 17 -16.91 3.51 -4.07
N SER A 18 -15.94 2.67 -3.68
CA SER A 18 -16.22 1.37 -3.08
C SER A 18 -15.02 0.86 -2.28
N CYS A 19 -15.28 -0.05 -1.34
CA CYS A 19 -14.26 -0.86 -0.70
C CYS A 19 -14.06 -2.14 -1.53
N ILE A 20 -12.83 -2.34 -2.05
CA ILE A 20 -12.48 -3.51 -2.86
C ILE A 20 -12.15 -4.70 -1.94
N SER A 21 -11.38 -4.45 -0.89
CA SER A 21 -11.05 -5.46 0.11
C SER A 21 -10.70 -4.83 1.46
N ALA A 22 -10.95 -5.58 2.54
CA ALA A 22 -10.52 -5.23 3.89
C ALA A 22 -10.09 -6.53 4.60
N ARG A 23 -8.81 -6.64 4.92
CA ARG A 23 -8.22 -7.82 5.57
C ARG A 23 -7.15 -7.40 6.55
N GLY A 24 -7.36 -7.70 7.83
CA GLY A 24 -6.41 -7.34 8.88
C GLY A 24 -6.14 -5.84 8.90
N ALA A 25 -4.88 -5.47 8.95
CA ALA A 25 -4.43 -4.08 8.97
C ALA A 25 -4.66 -3.33 7.64
N VAL A 26 -4.98 -4.03 6.55
CA VAL A 26 -4.98 -3.47 5.19
C VAL A 26 -6.40 -3.40 4.62
N SER A 27 -6.79 -2.23 4.17
CA SER A 27 -8.02 -2.00 3.40
C SER A 27 -7.68 -1.33 2.06
N VAL A 28 -8.37 -1.75 1.01
CA VAL A 28 -8.18 -1.23 -0.35
C VAL A 28 -9.50 -0.66 -0.85
N TYR A 29 -9.45 0.56 -1.34
CA TYR A 29 -10.61 1.29 -1.83
C TYR A 29 -10.40 1.75 -3.27
N LEU A 30 -11.48 1.75 -4.04
CA LEU A 30 -11.58 2.53 -5.25
C LEU A 30 -12.00 3.94 -4.86
N VAL A 31 -11.19 4.93 -5.23
CA VAL A 31 -11.48 6.34 -5.01
C VAL A 31 -11.47 7.10 -6.33
N LYS A 32 -12.18 8.22 -6.38
CA LYS A 32 -12.30 9.04 -7.57
C LYS A 32 -11.96 10.48 -7.25
N SER A 33 -11.17 11.12 -8.11
CA SER A 33 -10.89 12.54 -7.99
C SER A 33 -12.12 13.36 -8.34
N THR A 34 -12.52 14.25 -7.44
CA THR A 34 -13.63 15.19 -7.67
C THR A 34 -13.29 16.27 -8.70
N LYS A 35 -11.99 16.50 -8.99
CA LYS A 35 -11.52 17.49 -9.96
C LYS A 35 -11.40 16.94 -11.37
N THR A 36 -10.87 15.72 -11.53
CA THR A 36 -10.53 15.15 -12.84
C THR A 36 -11.43 13.99 -13.23
N ALA A 37 -12.28 13.50 -12.33
CA ALA A 37 -13.09 12.29 -12.47
C ALA A 37 -12.24 10.99 -12.68
N GLN A 38 -10.92 11.07 -12.61
CA GLN A 38 -10.01 9.91 -12.70
C GLN A 38 -10.13 9.04 -11.46
N THR A 39 -10.05 7.73 -11.64
CA THR A 39 -10.10 6.75 -10.55
C THR A 39 -8.71 6.31 -10.12
N TYR A 40 -8.58 6.01 -8.83
CA TYR A 40 -7.35 5.57 -8.18
C TYR A 40 -7.64 4.43 -7.22
N ILE A 41 -6.60 3.69 -6.90
CA ILE A 41 -6.60 2.73 -5.79
C ILE A 41 -5.99 3.41 -4.57
N LEU A 42 -6.73 3.39 -3.48
CA LEU A 42 -6.26 3.84 -2.18
C LEU A 42 -6.06 2.62 -1.28
N LYS A 43 -4.83 2.36 -0.89
CA LYS A 43 -4.50 1.38 0.13
C LYS A 43 -4.32 2.09 1.46
N HIS A 44 -5.14 1.71 2.45
CA HIS A 44 -5.05 2.17 3.83
C HIS A 44 -4.48 1.05 4.69
N ILE A 45 -3.45 1.36 5.47
CA ILE A 45 -2.78 0.42 6.37
C ILE A 45 -2.81 1.01 7.77
N SER A 46 -3.40 0.29 8.71
CA SER A 46 -3.48 0.68 10.12
C SER A 46 -2.36 0.02 10.93
N VAL A 47 -1.53 0.81 11.60
CA VAL A 47 -0.40 0.35 12.41
C VAL A 47 -0.54 0.91 13.82
N PRO A 48 -0.80 0.09 14.84
CA PRO A 48 -1.15 -1.35 14.80
C PRO A 48 -2.50 -1.63 14.14
N GLU A 49 -2.72 -2.88 13.76
CA GLU A 49 -3.99 -3.36 13.20
C GLU A 49 -5.17 -3.15 14.14
N SER A 50 -4.94 -3.34 15.43
CA SER A 50 -5.98 -3.24 16.45
C SER A 50 -5.39 -2.91 17.82
N GLN A 51 -6.25 -2.43 18.73
CA GLN A 51 -5.90 -2.21 20.13
C GLN A 51 -5.31 -3.46 20.82
N LYS A 52 -5.73 -4.67 20.41
CA LYS A 52 -5.18 -5.92 20.94
C LYS A 52 -3.67 -6.05 20.77
N GLN A 53 -3.10 -5.49 19.70
CA GLN A 53 -1.64 -5.50 19.51
C GLN A 53 -0.94 -4.54 20.47
N VAL A 54 -1.52 -3.41 20.81
CA VAL A 54 -1.04 -2.50 21.85
C VAL A 54 -1.10 -3.18 23.21
N ASP A 55 -2.23 -3.79 23.53
CA ASP A 55 -2.43 -4.50 24.78
C ASP A 55 -1.44 -5.67 24.94
N ALA A 56 -1.13 -6.36 23.84
CA ALA A 56 -0.12 -7.43 23.84
C ALA A 56 1.29 -6.89 24.11
N LEU A 57 1.69 -5.73 23.55
CA LEU A 57 2.98 -5.09 23.86
C LEU A 57 3.09 -4.74 25.33
N LEU A 58 2.05 -4.17 25.92
CA LEU A 58 2.00 -3.83 27.35
C LEU A 58 2.03 -5.08 28.22
N PHE A 59 1.26 -6.11 27.87
CA PHE A 59 1.21 -7.37 28.62
C PHE A 59 2.53 -8.14 28.61
N THR A 60 3.23 -8.17 27.48
CA THR A 60 4.53 -8.85 27.34
C THR A 60 5.69 -8.05 27.94
N GLY A 61 5.47 -6.81 28.34
CA GLY A 61 6.52 -5.90 28.85
C GLY A 61 7.43 -5.37 27.75
N ALA A 62 7.06 -5.53 26.46
CA ALA A 62 7.77 -4.93 25.34
C ALA A 62 7.59 -3.39 25.30
N ALA A 63 6.52 -2.89 25.90
CA ALA A 63 6.30 -1.49 26.24
C ALA A 63 5.86 -1.38 27.69
N SER A 64 6.37 -0.40 28.42
CA SER A 64 6.05 -0.19 29.85
C SER A 64 4.85 0.74 30.03
N SER A 65 4.51 1.52 29.03
CA SER A 65 3.40 2.47 29.03
C SER A 65 2.83 2.66 27.64
N THR A 66 1.72 3.38 27.53
CA THR A 66 1.12 3.77 26.25
C THR A 66 2.07 4.66 25.44
N GLU A 67 2.82 5.54 26.10
CA GLU A 67 3.83 6.39 25.46
C GLU A 67 4.99 5.56 24.88
N ASP A 68 5.41 4.50 25.57
CA ASP A 68 6.44 3.59 25.04
C ASP A 68 5.91 2.76 23.88
N ALA A 69 4.64 2.33 23.93
CA ALA A 69 3.99 1.68 22.81
C ALA A 69 3.89 2.61 21.59
N GLN A 70 3.61 3.90 21.79
CA GLN A 70 3.61 4.89 20.71
C GLN A 70 4.99 5.01 20.07
N LYS A 71 6.09 5.12 20.88
CA LYS A 71 7.47 5.16 20.35
C LYS A 71 7.84 3.89 19.58
N TYR A 72 7.36 2.73 20.04
CA TYR A 72 7.57 1.48 19.31
C TYR A 72 6.96 1.56 17.90
N TYR A 73 5.71 2.04 17.77
CA TYR A 73 5.08 2.18 16.46
C TYR A 73 5.64 3.34 15.63
N GLU A 74 6.19 4.39 16.26
CA GLU A 74 6.97 5.43 15.56
C GLU A 74 8.17 4.83 14.84
N GLN A 75 8.90 3.91 15.50
CA GLN A 75 10.01 3.22 14.85
C GLN A 75 9.54 2.34 13.68
N VAL A 76 8.48 1.54 13.89
CA VAL A 76 7.89 0.72 12.82
C VAL A 76 7.51 1.55 11.60
N VAL A 77 6.91 2.72 11.83
CA VAL A 77 6.49 3.63 10.75
C VAL A 77 7.68 4.34 10.11
N THR A 78 8.74 4.59 10.88
CA THR A 78 10.00 5.15 10.33
C THR A 78 10.62 4.16 9.35
N ASP A 79 10.75 2.89 9.74
CA ASP A 79 11.28 1.83 8.85
C ASP A 79 10.42 1.68 7.58
N TYR A 80 9.08 1.77 7.74
CA TYR A 80 8.15 1.73 6.61
C TYR A 80 8.31 2.93 5.67
N ARG A 81 8.55 4.12 6.22
CA ARG A 81 8.81 5.34 5.43
C ARG A 81 10.08 5.21 4.60
N GLU A 82 11.15 4.69 5.17
CA GLU A 82 12.41 4.45 4.44
C GLU A 82 12.20 3.48 3.26
N GLU A 83 11.37 2.45 3.45
CA GLU A 83 10.99 1.54 2.37
C GLU A 83 10.18 2.27 1.27
N LEU A 84 9.22 3.12 1.65
CA LEU A 84 8.44 3.92 0.69
C LEU A 84 9.32 4.91 -0.09
N GLU A 85 10.25 5.59 0.58
CA GLU A 85 11.20 6.51 -0.07
C GLU A 85 12.11 5.77 -1.07
N THR A 86 12.51 4.54 -0.73
CA THR A 86 13.27 3.68 -1.66
C THR A 86 12.42 3.30 -2.88
N LEU A 87 11.15 2.98 -2.69
CA LEU A 87 10.21 2.69 -3.79
C LEU A 87 9.94 3.91 -4.66
N GLU A 88 9.88 5.11 -4.10
CA GLU A 88 9.77 6.35 -4.90
C GLU A 88 10.96 6.55 -5.85
N GLN A 89 12.17 6.19 -5.42
CA GLN A 89 13.36 6.26 -6.28
C GLN A 89 13.28 5.27 -7.46
N LEU A 90 12.54 4.17 -7.30
CA LEU A 90 12.30 3.17 -8.34
C LEU A 90 11.14 3.53 -9.28
N ALA A 91 10.41 4.61 -9.02
CA ALA A 91 9.29 5.04 -9.87
C ALA A 91 9.69 5.38 -11.33
N ALA A 92 10.99 5.56 -11.59
CA ALA A 92 11.54 5.73 -12.94
C ALA A 92 11.74 4.39 -13.69
N SER A 93 11.68 3.24 -13.02
CA SER A 93 11.79 1.93 -13.66
C SER A 93 10.53 1.65 -14.50
N PRO A 94 10.66 1.31 -15.80
CA PRO A 94 9.50 1.16 -16.68
C PRO A 94 8.60 -0.03 -16.33
N ASN A 95 9.14 -1.00 -15.60
CA ASN A 95 8.45 -2.25 -15.26
C ASN A 95 8.01 -2.34 -13.79
N LEU A 96 8.11 -1.22 -13.05
CA LEU A 96 7.63 -1.11 -11.68
C LEU A 96 6.53 -0.06 -11.61
N ASP A 97 5.34 -0.48 -11.20
CA ASP A 97 4.25 0.44 -10.89
C ASP A 97 4.23 0.67 -9.37
N CYS A 98 4.74 1.82 -8.96
CA CYS A 98 4.76 2.24 -7.57
C CYS A 98 3.51 3.08 -7.26
N PHE A 99 3.29 3.39 -6.00
CA PHE A 99 2.28 4.37 -5.61
C PHE A 99 2.63 5.76 -6.17
N ARG A 100 1.60 6.59 -6.41
CA ARG A 100 1.74 7.96 -6.91
C ARG A 100 2.13 8.93 -5.80
N SER A 101 1.59 8.70 -4.61
CA SER A 101 1.84 9.50 -3.41
C SER A 101 1.41 8.72 -2.17
N TYR A 102 1.94 9.12 -1.03
CA TYR A 102 1.56 8.54 0.25
C TYR A 102 1.40 9.61 1.32
N GLN A 103 0.73 9.25 2.41
CA GLN A 103 0.58 10.07 3.60
C GLN A 103 0.56 9.17 4.83
N ILE A 104 1.20 9.60 5.91
CA ILE A 104 1.25 8.90 7.18
C ILE A 104 0.73 9.86 8.24
N GLU A 105 -0.33 9.46 8.93
CA GLU A 105 -0.98 10.25 9.97
C GLU A 105 -0.97 9.51 11.30
N PRO A 106 -0.71 10.19 12.42
CA PRO A 106 -0.96 9.61 13.73
C PRO A 106 -2.46 9.36 13.90
N LYS A 107 -2.82 8.27 14.58
CA LYS A 107 -4.21 7.99 14.93
C LYS A 107 -4.73 9.06 15.88
N GLU A 108 -5.93 9.57 15.64
CA GLU A 108 -6.57 10.57 16.50
C GLU A 108 -6.90 10.00 17.87
N ASP A 109 -7.42 8.77 17.87
CA ASP A 109 -7.82 8.06 19.08
C ASP A 109 -6.96 6.80 19.25
N GLY A 110 -5.92 6.92 20.09
CA GLY A 110 -5.11 5.75 20.44
C GLY A 110 -3.67 5.81 19.97
N VAL A 111 -3.02 4.65 20.05
CA VAL A 111 -1.61 4.46 19.72
C VAL A 111 -1.45 4.07 18.27
N GLY A 112 -0.49 4.68 17.57
CA GLY A 112 -0.06 4.27 16.26
C GLY A 112 -0.38 5.24 15.14
N PHE A 113 -0.42 4.72 13.91
CA PHE A 113 -0.49 5.50 12.68
C PHE A 113 -1.39 4.85 11.65
N ASP A 114 -1.93 5.66 10.78
CA ASP A 114 -2.61 5.26 9.55
C ASP A 114 -1.76 5.69 8.34
N ILE A 115 -1.50 4.74 7.42
CA ILE A 115 -0.70 4.94 6.22
C ILE A 115 -1.62 4.85 5.02
N TYR A 116 -1.58 5.85 4.16
CA TYR A 116 -2.39 5.96 2.95
C TYR A 116 -1.47 5.97 1.73
N LEU A 117 -1.65 5.01 0.82
CA LEU A 117 -0.93 4.92 -0.45
C LEU A 117 -1.93 5.10 -1.59
N LEU A 118 -1.69 6.07 -2.44
CA LEU A 118 -2.52 6.34 -3.62
C LEU A 118 -1.79 5.85 -4.88
N ALA A 119 -2.41 4.94 -5.63
CA ALA A 119 -1.90 4.41 -6.88
C ALA A 119 -2.90 4.61 -8.02
N GLU A 120 -2.45 4.56 -9.26
CA GLU A 120 -3.36 4.57 -10.41
C GLU A 120 -4.22 3.31 -10.45
N HIS A 121 -5.47 3.46 -10.84
CA HIS A 121 -6.34 2.32 -11.09
C HIS A 121 -6.05 1.77 -12.47
N ARG A 122 -5.49 0.57 -12.53
CA ARG A 122 -5.15 -0.15 -13.77
C ARG A 122 -5.78 -1.54 -13.78
N THR A 123 -5.98 -2.08 -14.97
CA THR A 123 -6.44 -3.47 -15.14
C THR A 123 -5.31 -4.41 -14.77
N THR A 124 -5.57 -5.32 -13.85
CA THR A 124 -4.60 -6.35 -13.46
C THR A 124 -4.51 -7.46 -14.51
N LEU A 125 -3.39 -8.18 -14.54
CA LEU A 125 -3.25 -9.37 -15.38
C LEU A 125 -4.32 -10.43 -15.05
N ALA A 126 -4.73 -10.54 -13.79
CA ALA A 126 -5.80 -11.45 -13.37
C ALA A 126 -7.14 -11.10 -14.04
N GLU A 127 -7.50 -9.81 -14.05
CA GLU A 127 -8.70 -9.31 -14.73
C GLU A 127 -8.60 -9.47 -16.25
N TYR A 128 -7.45 -9.14 -16.83
CA TYR A 128 -7.23 -9.32 -18.27
C TYR A 128 -7.41 -10.79 -18.69
N LEU A 129 -6.87 -11.73 -17.92
CA LEU A 129 -6.94 -13.17 -18.21
C LEU A 129 -8.33 -13.78 -18.00
N SER A 130 -9.27 -13.09 -17.36
CA SER A 130 -10.65 -13.57 -17.24
C SER A 130 -11.35 -13.66 -18.60
N ASP A 131 -11.03 -12.74 -19.50
CA ASP A 131 -11.67 -12.62 -20.82
C ASP A 131 -10.69 -12.81 -21.99
N ASN A 132 -9.39 -12.90 -21.72
CA ASN A 132 -8.35 -12.94 -22.73
C ASN A 132 -7.35 -14.06 -22.47
N ALA A 133 -6.65 -14.49 -23.49
CA ALA A 133 -5.48 -15.39 -23.40
C ALA A 133 -4.23 -14.65 -23.84
N LEU A 134 -3.09 -14.99 -23.20
CA LEU A 134 -1.81 -14.50 -23.68
C LEU A 134 -1.35 -15.31 -24.90
N THR A 135 -0.84 -14.62 -25.90
CA THR A 135 -0.06 -15.28 -26.96
C THR A 135 1.27 -15.75 -26.39
N HIS A 136 1.93 -16.70 -27.07
CA HIS A 136 3.26 -17.13 -26.65
C HIS A 136 4.26 -15.97 -26.55
N LEU A 137 4.24 -15.07 -27.54
CA LEU A 137 5.12 -13.89 -27.55
C LEU A 137 4.80 -12.94 -26.38
N SER A 138 3.52 -12.68 -26.11
CA SER A 138 3.12 -11.83 -24.97
C SER A 138 3.54 -12.43 -23.64
N ALA A 139 3.45 -13.76 -23.48
CA ALA A 139 3.90 -14.44 -22.27
C ALA A 139 5.43 -14.34 -22.07
N VAL A 140 6.21 -14.46 -23.15
CA VAL A 140 7.67 -14.30 -23.09
C VAL A 140 8.04 -12.86 -22.74
N ASN A 141 7.43 -11.86 -23.38
CA ASN A 141 7.69 -10.46 -23.08
C ASN A 141 7.36 -10.14 -21.62
N LEU A 142 6.17 -10.55 -21.15
CA LEU A 142 5.78 -10.40 -19.75
C LEU A 142 6.81 -11.00 -18.78
N ALA A 143 7.31 -12.21 -19.08
CA ALA A 143 8.34 -12.85 -18.26
C ALA A 143 9.64 -12.02 -18.21
N MET A 144 10.05 -11.45 -19.35
CA MET A 144 11.23 -10.59 -19.43
C MET A 144 11.03 -9.29 -18.61
N ASP A 145 9.88 -8.66 -18.72
CA ASP A 145 9.55 -7.42 -17.99
C ASP A 145 9.51 -7.69 -16.48
N LEU A 146 8.92 -8.80 -16.05
CA LEU A 146 8.93 -9.23 -14.64
C LEU A 146 10.35 -9.50 -14.13
N CYS A 147 11.20 -10.16 -14.92
CA CYS A 147 12.61 -10.38 -14.55
C CYS A 147 13.33 -9.03 -14.39
N SER A 148 13.12 -8.09 -15.31
CA SER A 148 13.70 -6.74 -15.23
C SER A 148 13.26 -6.02 -13.96
N ALA A 149 11.96 -6.00 -13.65
CA ALA A 149 11.42 -5.41 -12.43
C ALA A 149 12.04 -6.02 -11.15
N LEU A 150 12.20 -7.35 -11.12
CA LEU A 150 12.83 -8.03 -9.98
C LEU A 150 14.32 -7.73 -9.84
N VAL A 151 15.02 -7.49 -10.95
CA VAL A 151 16.43 -7.05 -10.92
C VAL A 151 16.54 -5.64 -10.35
N ASP A 152 15.65 -4.73 -10.74
CA ASP A 152 15.64 -3.34 -10.23
C ASP A 152 15.35 -3.32 -8.72
N LEU A 153 14.34 -4.07 -8.26
CA LEU A 153 14.04 -4.22 -6.83
C LEU A 153 15.25 -4.76 -6.06
N ARG A 154 15.88 -5.83 -6.57
CA ARG A 154 17.06 -6.41 -5.93
C ARG A 154 18.23 -5.43 -5.86
N ALA A 155 18.46 -4.64 -6.89
CA ALA A 155 19.51 -3.61 -6.92
C ALA A 155 19.28 -2.52 -5.85
N ALA A 156 18.01 -2.25 -5.51
CA ALA A 156 17.61 -1.35 -4.43
C ALA A 156 17.57 -2.04 -3.03
N GLY A 157 17.95 -3.32 -2.93
CA GLY A 157 17.91 -4.07 -1.68
C GLY A 157 16.51 -4.57 -1.29
N LEU A 158 15.53 -4.48 -2.19
CA LEU A 158 14.15 -4.84 -1.94
C LEU A 158 13.80 -6.23 -2.51
N VAL A 159 12.78 -6.86 -1.93
CA VAL A 159 12.21 -8.13 -2.40
C VAL A 159 10.69 -8.00 -2.48
N HIS A 160 10.10 -8.29 -3.62
CA HIS A 160 8.67 -8.10 -3.88
C HIS A 160 7.76 -8.95 -2.96
N ARG A 161 8.08 -10.23 -2.72
CA ARG A 161 7.40 -11.22 -1.84
C ARG A 161 5.96 -11.62 -2.23
N ASP A 162 5.30 -10.94 -3.19
CA ASP A 162 3.90 -11.22 -3.58
C ASP A 162 3.69 -11.07 -5.10
N VAL A 163 4.54 -11.72 -5.91
CA VAL A 163 4.39 -11.75 -7.38
C VAL A 163 3.23 -12.68 -7.73
N LYS A 164 2.16 -12.12 -8.27
CA LYS A 164 0.96 -12.84 -8.69
C LYS A 164 0.18 -12.03 -9.73
N PRO A 165 -0.70 -12.65 -10.53
CA PRO A 165 -1.45 -11.95 -11.58
C PRO A 165 -2.26 -10.72 -11.10
N GLY A 166 -2.72 -10.72 -9.85
CA GLY A 166 -3.42 -9.57 -9.27
C GLY A 166 -2.53 -8.38 -8.92
N ASN A 167 -1.20 -8.53 -9.00
CA ASN A 167 -0.22 -7.48 -8.73
C ASN A 167 0.64 -7.15 -9.98
N ILE A 168 0.17 -7.55 -11.16
CA ILE A 168 0.78 -7.26 -12.46
C ILE A 168 -0.25 -6.47 -13.28
N TYR A 169 0.17 -5.36 -13.92
CA TYR A 169 -0.68 -4.42 -14.64
C TYR A 169 -0.27 -4.26 -16.10
#